data_56f873d969ef243ddd2a964851b7de91
#
_entry.id   56f873d969ef243ddd2a964851b7de91
#
_cell.length_a   1.000
_cell.length_b   1.000
_cell.length_c   1.000
_cell.angle_alpha   90.00
_cell.angle_beta   90.00
_cell.angle_gamma   90.00
#
_symmetry.space_group_name_H-M   'P 1'
#
loop_
_entity.id
_entity.type
_entity.pdbx_description
1 polymer ?
#
loop_
_entity_poly.entity_id
_entity_poly.type
_entity_poly.pdbx_seq_one_letter_code
_entity_poly.pdbx_strand_id
1 'polypeptide(L)'
;MSFYTPTLRLRRYTQVTPALLNEMGIRGIITDLDDTLAARNVFLPDEEVQAWVKGLTDAGIKIVIVSNNHQKRTEDFAAPLGLTCFHEALKPSKKAIFKALDVLGMPKEEVLLLGDQLFTDIAAAHRCGMKAILVDPVGTYGGWFVHFKRKLEIPLRKKIKYDHE
;
A
#
# COMPACT_ATOMS: atom_id res chain seq x y z
N MET A 1 11.67 -16.65 -8.22
CA MET A 1 11.19 -15.28 -7.91
C MET A 1 11.67 -14.90 -6.52
N SER A 2 12.24 -13.74 -6.36
CA SER A 2 12.70 -13.29 -5.04
C SER A 2 11.50 -12.99 -4.14
N PHE A 3 11.61 -13.27 -2.84
CA PHE A 3 10.60 -12.94 -1.81
C PHE A 3 10.21 -11.44 -1.79
N TYR A 4 11.07 -10.58 -2.30
CA TYR A 4 10.86 -9.13 -2.36
C TYR A 4 10.49 -8.61 -3.76
N THR A 5 10.10 -9.48 -4.69
CA THR A 5 9.68 -9.05 -6.03
C THR A 5 8.19 -8.73 -6.04
N PRO A 6 7.78 -7.48 -6.31
CA PRO A 6 6.37 -7.13 -6.46
C PRO A 6 5.79 -7.70 -7.76
N THR A 7 4.47 -7.71 -7.87
CA THR A 7 3.78 -8.04 -9.13
C THR A 7 4.01 -6.95 -10.17
N LEU A 8 3.90 -5.68 -9.75
CA LEU A 8 4.22 -4.49 -10.56
C LEU A 8 5.01 -3.49 -9.73
N ARG A 9 5.82 -2.67 -10.40
CA ARG A 9 6.45 -1.48 -9.85
C ARG A 9 6.00 -0.24 -10.60
N LEU A 10 5.39 0.68 -9.89
CA LEU A 10 4.90 1.96 -10.42
C LEU A 10 5.60 3.12 -9.69
N ARG A 11 5.50 4.33 -10.23
CA ARG A 11 6.09 5.50 -9.58
C ARG A 11 5.20 6.02 -8.44
N ARG A 12 3.88 6.03 -8.66
CA ARG A 12 2.93 6.61 -7.71
C ARG A 12 1.64 5.78 -7.61
N TYR A 13 0.99 5.89 -6.46
CA TYR A 13 -0.32 5.27 -6.22
C TYR A 13 -1.38 5.70 -7.25
N THR A 14 -1.30 6.91 -7.78
CA THR A 14 -2.24 7.42 -8.78
C THR A 14 -2.23 6.64 -10.11
N GLN A 15 -1.17 5.91 -10.40
CA GLN A 15 -1.10 5.00 -11.55
C GLN A 15 -1.91 3.71 -11.34
N VAL A 16 -2.34 3.42 -10.12
CA VAL A 16 -3.25 2.32 -9.81
C VAL A 16 -4.67 2.77 -10.15
N THR A 17 -5.11 2.45 -11.37
CA THR A 17 -6.39 2.86 -11.93
C THR A 17 -7.40 1.73 -11.93
N PRO A 18 -8.72 2.02 -12.04
CA PRO A 18 -9.72 0.98 -12.22
C PRO A 18 -9.44 0.05 -13.39
N ALA A 19 -8.95 0.59 -14.52
CA ALA A 19 -8.61 -0.21 -15.70
C ALA A 19 -7.48 -1.20 -15.40
N LEU A 20 -6.39 -0.76 -14.77
CA LEU A 20 -5.29 -1.63 -14.36
C LEU A 20 -5.76 -2.75 -13.42
N LEU A 21 -6.55 -2.40 -12.42
CA LEU A 21 -7.07 -3.36 -11.45
C LEU A 21 -7.99 -4.40 -12.10
N ASN A 22 -8.81 -3.97 -13.05
CA ASN A 22 -9.68 -4.86 -13.82
C ASN A 22 -8.86 -5.87 -14.64
N GLU A 23 -7.80 -5.41 -15.32
CA GLU A 23 -6.87 -6.30 -16.04
C GLU A 23 -6.22 -7.34 -15.14
N MET A 24 -5.90 -6.95 -13.91
CA MET A 24 -5.28 -7.83 -12.91
C MET A 24 -6.28 -8.75 -12.21
N GLY A 25 -7.59 -8.56 -12.41
CA GLY A 25 -8.64 -9.29 -11.69
C GLY A 25 -8.76 -8.86 -10.22
N ILE A 26 -8.42 -7.62 -9.90
CA ILE A 26 -8.41 -7.07 -8.56
C ILE A 26 -9.69 -6.25 -8.29
N ARG A 27 -10.31 -6.49 -7.14
CA ARG A 27 -11.52 -5.82 -6.66
C ARG A 27 -11.35 -5.15 -5.31
N GLY A 28 -10.24 -5.42 -4.63
CA GLY A 28 -9.91 -4.85 -3.34
C GLY A 28 -8.44 -4.47 -3.22
N ILE A 29 -8.17 -3.41 -2.46
CA ILE A 29 -6.82 -2.93 -2.18
C ILE A 29 -6.62 -2.85 -0.67
N ILE A 30 -5.52 -3.41 -0.21
CA ILE A 30 -4.93 -3.12 1.10
C ILE A 30 -3.77 -2.18 0.85
N THR A 31 -3.86 -0.93 1.30
CA THR A 31 -2.82 0.07 1.06
C THR A 31 -2.10 0.46 2.35
N ASP A 32 -0.78 0.60 2.24
CA ASP A 32 -0.01 1.34 3.24
C ASP A 32 -0.37 2.84 3.19
N LEU A 33 -0.01 3.57 4.23
CA LEU A 33 -0.27 5.01 4.34
C LEU A 33 1.01 5.82 4.14
N ASP A 34 1.94 5.69 5.09
CA ASP A 34 3.14 6.53 5.12
C ASP A 34 4.05 6.30 3.92
N ASP A 35 4.35 7.38 3.21
CA ASP A 35 5.16 7.40 2.00
C ASP A 35 4.59 6.63 0.80
N THR A 36 3.41 6.04 0.95
CA THR A 36 2.65 5.41 -0.13
C THR A 36 1.58 6.35 -0.66
N LEU A 37 0.67 6.82 0.20
CA LEU A 37 -0.40 7.77 -0.13
C LEU A 37 -0.01 9.20 0.22
N ALA A 38 0.73 9.40 1.29
CA ALA A 38 1.15 10.70 1.79
C ALA A 38 2.48 10.61 2.54
N ALA A 39 3.24 11.69 2.54
CA ALA A 39 4.43 11.81 3.36
C ALA A 39 4.07 11.73 4.86
N ARG A 40 5.01 11.28 5.69
CA ARG A 40 4.79 11.05 7.14
C ARG A 40 4.37 12.30 7.92
N ASN A 41 4.71 13.48 7.43
CA ASN A 41 4.36 14.76 8.01
C ASN A 41 3.07 15.38 7.45
N VAL A 42 2.36 14.67 6.59
CA VAL A 42 1.04 15.07 6.05
C VAL A 42 -0.05 14.32 6.81
N PHE A 43 -0.81 15.04 7.62
CA PHE A 43 -1.74 14.43 8.58
C PHE A 43 -3.13 14.13 8.02
N LEU A 44 -3.55 14.86 7.00
CA LEU A 44 -4.86 14.71 6.36
C LEU A 44 -4.70 14.41 4.87
N PRO A 45 -5.62 13.64 4.28
CA PRO A 45 -5.58 13.37 2.85
C PRO A 45 -5.83 14.65 2.05
N ASP A 46 -4.97 14.88 1.07
CA ASP A 46 -5.13 15.99 0.13
C ASP A 46 -6.21 15.67 -0.94
N GLU A 47 -6.46 16.65 -1.82
CA GLU A 47 -7.46 16.50 -2.88
C GLU A 47 -7.12 15.37 -3.86
N GLU A 48 -5.84 15.12 -4.12
CA GLU A 48 -5.40 14.06 -5.04
C GLU A 48 -5.71 12.67 -4.45
N VAL A 49 -5.41 12.45 -3.17
CA VAL A 49 -5.76 11.19 -2.48
C VAL A 49 -7.27 11.00 -2.42
N GLN A 50 -8.01 12.07 -2.09
CA GLN A 50 -9.49 12.02 -2.04
C GLN A 50 -10.08 11.64 -3.40
N ALA A 51 -9.59 12.26 -4.49
CA ALA A 51 -10.04 11.97 -5.84
C ALA A 51 -9.69 10.54 -6.28
N TRP A 52 -8.51 10.06 -5.93
CA TRP A 52 -8.08 8.69 -6.23
C TRP A 52 -8.95 7.66 -5.51
N VAL A 53 -9.20 7.83 -4.22
CA VAL A 53 -10.08 6.95 -3.44
C VAL A 53 -11.48 6.97 -4.02
N LYS A 54 -12.03 8.16 -4.32
CA LYS A 54 -13.37 8.30 -4.91
C LYS A 54 -13.47 7.60 -6.27
N GLY A 55 -12.49 7.79 -7.14
CA GLY A 55 -12.48 7.15 -8.46
C GLY A 55 -12.47 5.62 -8.38
N LEU A 56 -11.71 5.05 -7.47
CA LEU A 56 -11.67 3.61 -7.24
C LEU A 56 -12.97 3.09 -6.61
N THR A 57 -13.48 3.76 -5.59
CA THR A 57 -14.72 3.33 -4.92
C THR A 57 -15.94 3.46 -5.81
N ASP A 58 -16.02 4.50 -6.63
CA ASP A 58 -17.06 4.66 -7.65
C ASP A 58 -17.01 3.54 -8.71
N ALA A 59 -15.84 2.99 -8.97
CA ALA A 59 -15.65 1.82 -9.85
C ALA A 59 -15.89 0.46 -9.14
N GLY A 60 -16.33 0.47 -7.89
CA GLY A 60 -16.60 -0.75 -7.12
C GLY A 60 -15.40 -1.39 -6.46
N ILE A 61 -14.25 -0.73 -6.42
CA ILE A 61 -13.05 -1.20 -5.71
C ILE A 61 -13.16 -0.84 -4.23
N LYS A 62 -12.98 -1.82 -3.35
CA LYS A 62 -12.93 -1.61 -1.90
C LYS A 62 -11.49 -1.36 -1.45
N ILE A 63 -11.30 -0.45 -0.51
CA ILE A 63 -9.98 -0.05 -0.01
C ILE A 63 -9.95 -0.13 1.51
N VAL A 64 -8.88 -0.71 2.06
CA VAL A 64 -8.58 -0.73 3.50
C VAL A 64 -7.14 -0.25 3.69
N ILE A 65 -6.93 0.63 4.67
CA ILE A 65 -5.58 1.10 5.04
C ILE A 65 -5.02 0.18 6.13
N VAL A 66 -3.79 -0.29 5.93
CA VAL A 66 -3.03 -1.07 6.93
C VAL A 66 -1.66 -0.44 7.12
N SER A 67 -1.46 0.22 8.26
CA SER A 67 -0.26 1.00 8.57
C SER A 67 0.50 0.44 9.77
N ASN A 68 1.83 0.55 9.73
CA ASN A 68 2.68 0.28 10.91
C ASN A 68 2.70 1.45 11.90
N ASN A 69 2.14 2.59 11.53
CA ASN A 69 2.11 3.76 12.40
C ASN A 69 1.05 3.62 13.51
N HIS A 70 1.07 4.53 14.46
CA HIS A 70 0.15 4.52 15.62
C HIS A 70 -1.29 4.87 15.23
N GLN A 71 -2.21 4.61 16.15
CA GLN A 71 -3.65 4.74 15.98
C GLN A 71 -4.07 6.13 15.48
N LYS A 72 -3.70 7.18 16.20
CA LYS A 72 -4.14 8.53 15.88
C LYS A 72 -3.77 8.95 14.46
N ARG A 73 -2.53 8.72 14.05
CA ARG A 73 -2.04 9.03 12.70
C ARG A 73 -2.88 8.32 11.63
N THR A 74 -3.14 7.04 11.83
CA THR A 74 -3.82 6.20 10.85
C THR A 74 -5.30 6.55 10.76
N GLU A 75 -5.97 6.69 11.90
CA GLU A 75 -7.41 7.01 11.95
C GLU A 75 -7.71 8.43 11.47
N ASP A 76 -6.91 9.43 11.84
CA ASP A 76 -7.08 10.82 11.39
C ASP A 76 -6.98 10.95 9.87
N PHE A 77 -6.14 10.12 9.23
CA PHE A 77 -6.03 10.10 7.78
C PHE A 77 -7.16 9.33 7.09
N ALA A 78 -7.55 8.19 7.66
CA ALA A 78 -8.56 7.31 7.07
C ALA A 78 -10.00 7.87 7.21
N ALA A 79 -10.31 8.55 8.30
CA ALA A 79 -11.65 9.02 8.60
C ALA A 79 -12.25 9.94 7.54
N PRO A 80 -11.54 10.98 7.04
CA PRO A 80 -12.06 11.83 5.95
C PRO A 80 -12.32 11.08 4.65
N LEU A 81 -11.64 9.95 4.42
CA LEU A 81 -11.80 9.11 3.25
C LEU A 81 -12.95 8.09 3.40
N GLY A 82 -13.51 7.95 4.60
CA GLY A 82 -14.52 6.94 4.90
C GLY A 82 -13.99 5.50 4.82
N LEU A 83 -12.68 5.31 5.01
CA LEU A 83 -12.03 4.01 4.89
C LEU A 83 -11.82 3.35 6.25
N THR A 84 -12.01 2.03 6.29
CA THR A 84 -11.55 1.20 7.41
C THR A 84 -10.04 1.18 7.43
N CYS A 85 -9.44 1.23 8.62
CA CYS A 85 -8.00 1.16 8.79
C CYS A 85 -7.59 0.26 9.95
N PHE A 86 -6.36 -0.25 9.87
CA PHE A 86 -5.67 -0.97 10.94
C PHE A 86 -4.32 -0.31 11.17
N HIS A 87 -4.09 0.11 12.41
CA HIS A 87 -2.82 0.72 12.86
C HIS A 87 -1.93 -0.32 13.56
N GLU A 88 -0.68 0.06 13.81
CA GLU A 88 0.29 -0.80 14.51
C GLU A 88 0.31 -2.24 13.97
N ALA A 89 0.25 -2.32 12.64
CA ALA A 89 0.07 -3.59 11.93
C ALA A 89 1.27 -4.53 12.02
N LEU A 90 2.45 -4.01 12.36
CA LEU A 90 3.70 -4.76 12.49
C LEU A 90 4.05 -5.55 11.21
N LYS A 91 3.76 -4.98 10.03
CA LYS A 91 4.17 -5.61 8.75
C LYS A 91 5.69 -5.84 8.76
N PRO A 92 6.16 -7.00 8.32
CA PRO A 92 5.51 -8.00 7.46
C PRO A 92 4.69 -9.07 8.20
N SER A 93 4.22 -8.84 9.42
CA SER A 93 3.26 -9.73 10.09
C SER A 93 1.98 -9.87 9.26
N LYS A 94 1.41 -11.06 9.22
CA LYS A 94 0.19 -11.37 8.44
C LYS A 94 -1.10 -10.96 9.15
N LYS A 95 -1.05 -10.70 10.45
CA LYS A 95 -2.24 -10.56 11.29
C LYS A 95 -3.19 -9.45 10.82
N ALA A 96 -2.66 -8.24 10.59
CA ALA A 96 -3.48 -7.11 10.13
C ALA A 96 -3.95 -7.29 8.68
N ILE A 97 -3.16 -7.96 7.84
CA ILE A 97 -3.55 -8.27 6.47
C ILE A 97 -4.76 -9.21 6.44
N PHE A 98 -4.77 -10.25 7.27
CA PHE A 98 -5.92 -11.15 7.36
C PHE A 98 -7.18 -10.45 7.91
N LYS A 99 -7.04 -9.55 8.88
CA LYS A 99 -8.16 -8.72 9.34
C LYS A 99 -8.72 -7.83 8.22
N ALA A 100 -7.85 -7.24 7.41
CA ALA A 100 -8.25 -6.44 6.27
C ALA A 100 -8.97 -7.28 5.20
N LEU A 101 -8.49 -8.49 4.91
CA LEU A 101 -9.17 -9.42 4.00
C LEU A 101 -10.57 -9.78 4.51
N ASP A 102 -10.74 -10.02 5.81
CA ASP A 102 -12.05 -10.30 6.41
C ASP A 102 -13.01 -9.10 6.23
N VAL A 103 -12.54 -7.89 6.43
CA VAL A 103 -13.34 -6.65 6.21
C VAL A 103 -13.72 -6.50 4.75
N LEU A 104 -12.80 -6.77 3.83
CA LEU A 104 -13.07 -6.70 2.39
C LEU A 104 -14.06 -7.78 1.93
N GLY A 105 -14.10 -8.93 2.60
CA GLY A 105 -14.99 -10.04 2.27
C GLY A 105 -14.71 -10.65 0.90
N MET A 106 -13.46 -10.64 0.47
CA MET A 106 -13.00 -11.12 -0.83
C MET A 106 -11.90 -12.15 -0.67
N PRO A 107 -11.76 -13.11 -1.62
CA PRO A 107 -10.60 -13.98 -1.64
C PRO A 107 -9.32 -13.18 -1.92
N LYS A 108 -8.21 -13.61 -1.35
CA LYS A 108 -6.91 -12.92 -1.46
C LYS A 108 -6.42 -12.74 -2.90
N GLU A 109 -6.87 -13.59 -3.81
CA GLU A 109 -6.54 -13.55 -5.23
C GLU A 109 -7.14 -12.32 -5.94
N GLU A 110 -8.22 -11.75 -5.37
CA GLU A 110 -8.89 -10.55 -5.86
C GLU A 110 -8.46 -9.27 -5.12
N VAL A 111 -7.49 -9.38 -4.21
CA VAL A 111 -6.98 -8.27 -3.40
C VAL A 111 -5.49 -8.10 -3.62
N LEU A 112 -5.05 -6.86 -3.80
CA LEU A 112 -3.62 -6.55 -3.83
C LEU A 112 -3.20 -5.70 -2.64
N LEU A 113 -1.91 -5.79 -2.30
CA LEU A 113 -1.26 -4.91 -1.35
C LEU A 113 -0.48 -3.83 -2.09
N LEU A 114 -0.71 -2.58 -1.73
CA LEU A 114 -0.03 -1.40 -2.27
C LEU A 114 0.87 -0.79 -1.20
N GLY A 115 2.15 -0.63 -1.48
CA GLY A 115 3.10 -0.04 -0.54
C GLY A 115 4.40 0.42 -1.17
N ASP A 116 5.21 1.09 -0.37
CA ASP A 116 6.49 1.66 -0.81
C ASP A 116 7.72 0.91 -0.30
N GLN A 117 7.56 -0.04 0.62
CA GLN A 117 8.67 -0.76 1.25
C GLN A 117 8.71 -2.25 0.90
N LEU A 118 9.89 -2.71 0.46
CA LEU A 118 10.10 -4.13 0.14
C LEU A 118 10.03 -5.01 1.40
N PHE A 119 10.66 -4.58 2.49
CA PHE A 119 10.80 -5.40 3.70
C PHE A 119 9.54 -5.46 4.56
N THR A 120 8.61 -4.56 4.39
CA THR A 120 7.35 -4.56 5.12
C THR A 120 6.17 -4.91 4.22
N ASP A 121 5.89 -4.11 3.19
CA ASP A 121 4.70 -4.26 2.35
C ASP A 121 4.80 -5.45 1.39
N ILE A 122 5.85 -5.49 0.58
CA ILE A 122 6.01 -6.58 -0.39
C ILE A 122 6.24 -7.91 0.31
N ALA A 123 7.04 -7.91 1.37
CA ALA A 123 7.23 -9.11 2.18
C ALA A 123 5.92 -9.61 2.83
N ALA A 124 5.07 -8.70 3.32
CA ALA A 124 3.76 -9.07 3.87
C ALA A 124 2.86 -9.72 2.80
N ALA A 125 2.82 -9.13 1.60
CA ALA A 125 2.06 -9.69 0.49
C ALA A 125 2.53 -11.11 0.11
N HIS A 126 3.84 -11.30 -0.02
CA HIS A 126 4.41 -12.62 -0.30
C HIS A 126 4.07 -13.65 0.79
N ARG A 127 4.18 -13.26 2.05
CA ARG A 127 3.82 -14.13 3.19
C ARG A 127 2.35 -14.53 3.20
N CYS A 128 1.48 -13.69 2.65
CA CYS A 128 0.04 -13.96 2.53
C CYS A 128 -0.34 -14.61 1.19
N GLY A 129 0.60 -14.77 0.26
CA GLY A 129 0.30 -15.29 -1.08
C GLY A 129 -0.55 -14.34 -1.92
N MET A 130 -0.30 -13.04 -1.81
CA MET A 130 -1.06 -11.99 -2.47
C MET A 130 -0.23 -11.26 -3.53
N LYS A 131 -0.91 -10.68 -4.52
CA LYS A 131 -0.31 -9.73 -5.45
C LYS A 131 0.07 -8.44 -4.72
N ALA A 132 1.13 -7.79 -5.19
CA ALA A 132 1.59 -6.52 -4.63
C ALA A 132 2.05 -5.55 -5.70
N ILE A 133 1.77 -4.27 -5.47
CA ILE A 133 2.32 -3.17 -6.25
C ILE A 133 3.26 -2.36 -5.37
N LEU A 134 4.49 -2.20 -5.83
CA LEU A 134 5.50 -1.34 -5.21
C LEU A 134 5.44 0.04 -5.86
N VAL A 135 5.36 1.08 -5.05
CA VAL A 135 5.49 2.47 -5.51
C VAL A 135 6.73 3.12 -4.94
N ASP A 136 7.14 4.22 -5.53
CA ASP A 136 8.22 5.02 -4.96
C ASP A 136 7.72 5.82 -3.76
N PRO A 137 8.57 6.04 -2.72
CA PRO A 137 8.16 6.81 -1.55
C PRO A 137 7.78 8.25 -1.92
N VAL A 138 6.64 8.71 -1.42
CA VAL A 138 6.14 10.07 -1.69
C VAL A 138 6.99 11.13 -0.98
N GLY A 139 7.57 10.81 0.17
CA GLY A 139 8.33 11.75 0.99
C GLY A 139 9.69 11.23 1.41
N THR A 140 10.49 12.15 1.92
CA THR A 140 11.80 11.87 2.51
C THR A 140 11.81 12.01 4.03
N TYR A 141 10.68 12.39 4.61
CA TYR A 141 10.53 12.58 6.05
C TYR A 141 10.51 11.24 6.79
N GLY A 142 11.27 11.15 7.88
CA GLY A 142 11.33 9.94 8.71
C GLY A 142 12.60 9.89 9.56
N GLY A 143 12.56 9.08 10.63
CA GLY A 143 13.71 8.88 11.50
C GLY A 143 14.82 8.06 10.83
N TRP A 144 15.98 7.97 11.50
CA TRP A 144 17.15 7.26 11.00
C TRP A 144 16.86 5.79 10.62
N PHE A 145 15.94 5.14 11.32
CA PHE A 145 15.57 3.74 11.07
C PHE A 145 14.84 3.56 9.72
N VAL A 146 14.00 4.53 9.36
CA VAL A 146 13.34 4.54 8.04
C VAL A 146 14.37 4.72 6.93
N HIS A 147 15.29 5.67 7.08
CA HIS A 147 16.37 5.91 6.13
C HIS A 147 17.32 4.71 6.02
N PHE A 148 17.62 4.05 7.12
CA PHE A 148 18.45 2.86 7.15
C PHE A 148 17.80 1.70 6.37
N LYS A 149 16.53 1.41 6.61
CA LYS A 149 15.78 0.40 5.83
C LYS A 149 15.79 0.71 4.34
N ARG A 150 15.54 1.96 3.95
CA ARG A 150 15.56 2.38 2.55
C ARG A 150 16.91 2.16 1.90
N LYS A 151 18.00 2.44 2.61
CA LYS A 151 19.36 2.17 2.10
C LYS A 151 19.59 0.67 1.86
N LEU A 152 19.10 -0.18 2.73
CA LEU A 152 19.18 -1.64 2.55
C LEU A 152 18.35 -2.14 1.35
N GLU A 153 17.26 -1.46 1.03
CA GLU A 153 16.41 -1.81 -0.11
C GLU A 153 16.97 -1.38 -1.47
N ILE A 154 17.86 -0.37 -1.53
CA ILE A 154 18.37 0.21 -2.78
C ILE A 154 18.89 -0.86 -3.75
N PRO A 155 19.77 -1.79 -3.35
CA PRO A 155 20.31 -2.79 -4.30
C PRO A 155 19.20 -3.73 -4.83
N LEU A 156 18.20 -4.03 -4.05
CA LEU A 156 17.07 -4.86 -4.46
C LEU A 156 16.16 -4.08 -5.41
N ARG A 157 15.83 -2.84 -5.06
CA ARG A 157 14.98 -1.96 -5.88
C ARG A 157 15.57 -1.72 -7.28
N LYS A 158 16.88 -1.57 -7.38
CA LYS A 158 17.58 -1.38 -8.68
C LYS A 158 17.40 -2.55 -9.65
N LYS A 159 17.13 -3.75 -9.15
CA LYS A 159 16.89 -4.95 -9.96
C LYS A 159 15.45 -5.07 -10.46
N ILE A 160 14.53 -4.28 -9.88
CA ILE A 160 13.11 -4.32 -10.22
C ILE A 160 12.83 -3.18 -11.19
N LYS A 161 12.42 -3.53 -12.40
CA LYS A 161 12.06 -2.54 -13.43
C LYS A 161 10.69 -1.92 -13.13
N TYR A 162 10.49 -0.70 -13.61
CA TYR A 162 9.16 -0.10 -13.64
C TYR A 162 8.31 -0.74 -14.72
N ASP A 163 7.03 -0.86 -14.44
CA ASP A 163 6.02 -1.29 -15.38
C ASP A 163 5.27 -0.05 -15.90
N HIS A 164 4.87 -0.08 -17.16
CA HIS A 164 4.14 1.02 -17.80
C HIS A 164 4.90 2.36 -17.88
N GLU A 165 6.20 2.30 -18.21
CA GLU A 165 6.98 3.46 -18.67
C GLU A 165 6.97 3.59 -20.19
#